data_1090b35c80b7a12ac25aa20a9f426811
#
_entry.id   1090b35c80b7a12ac25aa20a9f426811
#
_cell.length_a   1.000
_cell.length_b   1.000
_cell.length_c   1.000
_cell.angle_alpha   90.00
_cell.angle_beta   90.00
_cell.angle_gamma   90.00
#
_symmetry.space_group_name_H-M   'P 1'
#
loop_
_entity.id
_entity.type
_entity.pdbx_description
1 polymer ?
#
loop_
_entity_poly.entity_id
_entity_poly.type
_entity_poly.pdbx_seq_one_letter_code
_entity_poly.pdbx_strand_id
1 'polypeptide(L)'
;MKPIDYDKVQYKDYARGRAVNAEQLRVWVDAFAAVLPEGRPLDGLDLGSGTGRFTPALADAFGPVTGVEPSVRMREVALGGPPHPGVRYVAGAAEAIPLASGSVDYALMFLSWHHVPDKAAAVRELGRVLRPGGRLLLRGNFRDHHPRPWWLEHFPRGYEADAAIFQPLHEVVETFTSRGWRVHDFRTVTEPSGGTRAAMLGRLRLGTLSLFGQLSASEAEVGLARLEAAVAADPDSPSPTFAEPLLTLQVG
;
A
#
# COMPACT_ATOMS: atom_id res chain seq x y z
N MET A 1 -4.03 -1.83 -16.50
CA MET A 1 -2.69 -1.44 -15.99
C MET A 1 -1.63 -2.35 -16.60
N LYS A 2 -0.46 -1.81 -17.01
CA LYS A 2 0.68 -2.64 -17.39
C LYS A 2 1.24 -3.31 -16.12
N PRO A 3 1.51 -4.63 -16.12
CA PRO A 3 2.14 -5.29 -14.99
C PRO A 3 3.50 -4.66 -14.66
N ILE A 4 3.76 -4.42 -13.39
CA ILE A 4 5.04 -3.90 -12.92
C ILE A 4 5.89 -5.11 -12.50
N ASP A 5 7.08 -5.21 -13.11
CA ASP A 5 8.04 -6.27 -12.77
C ASP A 5 9.01 -5.74 -11.70
N TYR A 6 8.64 -5.99 -10.44
CA TYR A 6 9.44 -5.57 -9.28
C TYR A 6 10.79 -6.26 -9.16
N ASP A 7 11.00 -7.39 -9.85
CA ASP A 7 12.27 -8.13 -9.81
C ASP A 7 13.33 -7.53 -10.76
N LYS A 8 12.93 -6.73 -11.76
CA LYS A 8 13.88 -6.24 -12.78
C LYS A 8 14.54 -4.89 -12.45
N VAL A 9 13.78 -3.88 -12.11
CA VAL A 9 14.32 -2.50 -12.00
C VAL A 9 13.93 -1.80 -10.72
N GLN A 10 12.68 -1.91 -10.28
CA GLN A 10 12.15 -1.04 -9.23
C GLN A 10 12.62 -1.38 -7.81
N TYR A 11 13.05 -2.62 -7.52
CA TYR A 11 13.43 -3.03 -6.17
C TYR A 11 14.60 -2.21 -5.58
N LYS A 12 15.55 -1.75 -6.41
CA LYS A 12 16.76 -1.06 -5.95
C LYS A 12 16.48 0.25 -5.24
N ASP A 13 15.56 1.02 -5.79
CA ASP A 13 15.21 2.34 -5.27
C ASP A 13 13.86 2.36 -4.56
N TYR A 14 13.14 1.23 -4.56
CA TYR A 14 11.79 1.15 -3.99
C TYR A 14 11.75 1.53 -2.51
N ALA A 15 12.65 0.97 -1.71
CA ALA A 15 12.73 1.26 -0.28
C ALA A 15 12.97 2.75 -0.02
N ARG A 16 13.83 3.40 -0.83
CA ARG A 16 14.11 4.85 -0.73
C ARG A 16 12.94 5.70 -1.23
N GLY A 17 12.37 5.34 -2.37
CA GLY A 17 11.26 6.09 -2.98
C GLY A 17 9.94 5.96 -2.22
N ARG A 18 9.79 4.88 -1.45
CA ARG A 18 8.58 4.58 -0.67
C ARG A 18 8.83 4.57 0.84
N ALA A 19 9.95 5.15 1.31
CA ALA A 19 10.23 5.25 2.72
C ALA A 19 9.09 5.96 3.47
N VAL A 20 8.70 5.39 4.61
CA VAL A 20 7.73 5.95 5.55
C VAL A 20 8.49 6.33 6.80
N ASN A 21 8.33 7.56 7.28
CA ASN A 21 8.97 7.98 8.52
C ASN A 21 8.19 7.46 9.75
N ALA A 22 8.80 7.56 10.93
CA ALA A 22 8.22 7.03 12.16
C ALA A 22 6.86 7.66 12.51
N GLU A 23 6.66 8.94 12.22
CA GLU A 23 5.40 9.64 12.47
C GLU A 23 4.28 9.17 11.53
N GLN A 24 4.57 9.05 10.25
CA GLN A 24 3.63 8.47 9.27
C GLN A 24 3.26 7.03 9.64
N LEU A 25 4.26 6.23 10.02
CA LEU A 25 4.03 4.85 10.44
C LEU A 25 3.10 4.77 11.66
N ARG A 26 3.32 5.63 12.67
CA ARG A 26 2.47 5.72 13.85
C ARG A 26 1.03 6.08 13.49
N VAL A 27 0.82 7.10 12.65
CA VAL A 27 -0.53 7.50 12.21
C VAL A 27 -1.28 6.34 11.55
N TRP A 28 -0.60 5.54 10.72
CA TRP A 28 -1.23 4.36 10.12
C TRP A 28 -1.51 3.27 11.15
N VAL A 29 -0.58 2.98 12.05
CA VAL A 29 -0.78 1.97 13.13
C VAL A 29 -1.96 2.38 14.01
N ASP A 30 -2.08 3.66 14.37
CA ASP A 30 -3.21 4.18 15.15
C ASP A 30 -4.53 4.04 14.38
N ALA A 31 -4.53 4.33 13.07
CA ALA A 31 -5.70 4.15 12.21
C ALA A 31 -6.14 2.69 12.10
N PHE A 32 -5.18 1.74 12.03
CA PHE A 32 -5.44 0.31 12.03
C PHE A 32 -5.97 -0.16 13.39
N ALA A 33 -5.37 0.31 14.49
CA ALA A 33 -5.82 -0.01 15.84
C ALA A 33 -7.28 0.37 16.07
N ALA A 34 -7.72 1.50 15.54
CA ALA A 34 -9.09 2.01 15.67
C ALA A 34 -10.15 1.13 14.98
N VAL A 35 -9.74 0.23 14.07
CA VAL A 35 -10.65 -0.65 13.31
C VAL A 35 -10.35 -2.12 13.49
N LEU A 36 -9.35 -2.50 14.28
CA LEU A 36 -9.06 -3.88 14.63
C LEU A 36 -9.81 -4.30 15.92
N PRO A 37 -10.06 -5.61 16.14
CA PRO A 37 -10.64 -6.09 17.39
C PRO A 37 -9.80 -5.67 18.60
N GLU A 38 -10.45 -5.48 19.73
CA GLU A 38 -9.76 -5.34 21.02
C GLU A 38 -9.14 -6.68 21.44
N GLY A 39 -8.11 -6.59 22.28
CA GLY A 39 -7.35 -7.75 22.73
C GLY A 39 -6.07 -7.96 21.92
N ARG A 40 -5.05 -8.46 22.58
CA ARG A 40 -3.72 -8.74 22.01
C ARG A 40 -3.18 -10.03 22.64
N PRO A 41 -2.32 -10.80 21.96
CA PRO A 41 -1.84 -10.55 20.59
C PRO A 41 -2.86 -10.94 19.52
N LEU A 42 -2.76 -10.35 18.31
CA LEU A 42 -3.48 -10.73 17.10
C LEU A 42 -2.49 -11.34 16.10
N ASP A 43 -2.87 -12.44 15.48
CA ASP A 43 -2.11 -12.98 14.35
C ASP A 43 -2.39 -12.16 13.07
N GLY A 44 -1.36 -11.57 12.47
CA GLY A 44 -1.47 -10.69 11.32
C GLY A 44 -0.93 -11.28 10.02
N LEU A 45 -1.52 -10.84 8.90
CA LEU A 45 -1.02 -11.03 7.55
C LEU A 45 -0.75 -9.68 6.90
N ASP A 46 0.49 -9.45 6.44
CA ASP A 46 0.85 -8.32 5.57
C ASP A 46 0.95 -8.86 4.13
N LEU A 47 -0.12 -8.69 3.34
CA LEU A 47 -0.26 -9.28 2.00
C LEU A 47 0.21 -8.31 0.91
N GLY A 48 1.26 -8.68 0.21
CA GLY A 48 2.03 -7.79 -0.64
C GLY A 48 2.95 -6.92 0.22
N SER A 49 3.65 -7.55 1.18
CA SER A 49 4.48 -6.85 2.18
C SER A 49 5.66 -6.06 1.57
N GLY A 50 6.01 -6.33 0.32
CA GLY A 50 7.09 -5.67 -0.39
C GLY A 50 8.43 -5.78 0.35
N THR A 51 9.01 -4.64 0.64
CA THR A 51 10.28 -4.54 1.40
C THR A 51 10.09 -4.60 2.93
N GLY A 52 8.90 -4.93 3.41
CA GLY A 52 8.63 -5.11 4.84
C GLY A 52 8.47 -3.83 5.65
N ARG A 53 8.18 -2.69 5.03
CA ARG A 53 8.17 -1.38 5.70
C ARG A 53 7.10 -1.21 6.80
N PHE A 54 5.99 -1.96 6.74
CA PHE A 54 4.94 -1.97 7.77
C PHE A 54 5.02 -3.18 8.69
N THR A 55 5.51 -4.32 8.20
CA THR A 55 5.44 -5.61 8.88
C THR A 55 6.00 -5.60 10.31
N PRO A 56 7.19 -4.99 10.59
CA PRO A 56 7.69 -4.90 11.98
C PRO A 56 6.80 -4.06 12.88
N ALA A 57 6.33 -2.90 12.42
CA ALA A 57 5.48 -2.03 13.23
C ALA A 57 4.11 -2.64 13.53
N LEU A 58 3.57 -3.45 12.62
CA LEU A 58 2.36 -4.24 12.88
C LEU A 58 2.62 -5.28 13.97
N ALA A 59 3.81 -5.93 13.93
CA ALA A 59 4.17 -6.93 14.92
C ALA A 59 4.36 -6.32 16.32
N ASP A 60 4.99 -5.14 16.40
CA ASP A 60 5.12 -4.38 17.64
C ASP A 60 3.77 -3.98 18.25
N ALA A 61 2.84 -3.55 17.38
CA ALA A 61 1.55 -3.00 17.83
C ALA A 61 0.50 -4.06 18.11
N PHE A 62 0.47 -5.16 17.34
CA PHE A 62 -0.68 -6.05 17.32
C PHE A 62 -0.34 -7.50 17.67
N GLY A 63 0.87 -7.97 17.45
CA GLY A 63 1.28 -9.35 17.66
C GLY A 63 1.93 -9.96 16.40
N PRO A 64 2.17 -11.28 16.35
CA PRO A 64 2.93 -11.91 15.27
C PRO A 64 2.37 -11.61 13.88
N VAL A 65 3.24 -11.30 12.92
CA VAL A 65 2.86 -10.98 11.53
C VAL A 65 3.62 -11.84 10.54
N THR A 66 2.89 -12.39 9.57
CA THR A 66 3.50 -13.00 8.39
C THR A 66 3.39 -12.03 7.20
N GLY A 67 4.54 -11.58 6.68
CA GLY A 67 4.62 -10.88 5.41
C GLY A 67 4.60 -11.90 4.25
N VAL A 68 3.65 -11.74 3.34
CA VAL A 68 3.53 -12.56 2.11
C VAL A 68 3.82 -11.68 0.91
N GLU A 69 4.83 -12.04 0.11
CA GLU A 69 5.28 -11.22 -1.03
C GLU A 69 5.71 -12.13 -2.20
N PRO A 70 5.17 -11.93 -3.43
CA PRO A 70 5.56 -12.74 -4.58
C PRO A 70 6.96 -12.43 -5.12
N SER A 71 7.41 -11.16 -5.08
CA SER A 71 8.71 -10.76 -5.61
C SER A 71 9.86 -11.28 -4.75
N VAL A 72 10.78 -12.02 -5.37
CA VAL A 72 11.99 -12.54 -4.70
C VAL A 72 12.84 -11.38 -4.20
N ARG A 73 13.04 -10.36 -5.04
CA ARG A 73 13.89 -9.21 -4.73
C ARG A 73 13.35 -8.35 -3.60
N MET A 74 12.03 -8.13 -3.58
CA MET A 74 11.40 -7.40 -2.48
C MET A 74 11.55 -8.15 -1.15
N ARG A 75 11.36 -9.48 -1.16
CA ARG A 75 11.58 -10.30 0.04
C ARG A 75 13.04 -10.30 0.51
N GLU A 76 14.01 -10.34 -0.41
CA GLU A 76 15.44 -10.24 -0.06
C GLU A 76 15.73 -8.93 0.68
N VAL A 77 15.14 -7.82 0.25
CA VAL A 77 15.25 -6.52 0.95
C VAL A 77 14.62 -6.59 2.35
N ALA A 78 13.41 -7.17 2.45
CA ALA A 78 12.73 -7.33 3.74
C ALA A 78 13.54 -8.21 4.72
N LEU A 79 14.09 -9.31 4.24
CA LEU A 79 14.93 -10.24 5.03
C LEU A 79 16.31 -9.64 5.39
N GLY A 80 16.80 -8.69 4.59
CA GLY A 80 18.06 -7.97 4.87
C GLY A 80 17.91 -6.85 5.91
N GLY A 81 16.68 -6.54 6.33
CA GLY A 81 16.40 -5.59 7.40
C GLY A 81 16.73 -6.16 8.80
N PRO A 82 16.63 -5.33 9.85
CA PRO A 82 16.78 -5.80 11.23
C PRO A 82 15.82 -6.96 11.52
N PRO A 83 16.30 -8.07 12.12
CA PRO A 83 15.43 -9.19 12.47
C PRO A 83 14.44 -8.78 13.57
N HIS A 84 13.21 -9.28 13.45
CA HIS A 84 12.15 -9.01 14.43
C HIS A 84 11.52 -10.34 14.89
N PRO A 85 11.45 -10.64 16.19
CA PRO A 85 11.01 -11.96 16.68
C PRO A 85 9.56 -12.30 16.33
N GLY A 86 8.71 -11.29 16.16
CA GLY A 86 7.31 -11.44 15.77
C GLY A 86 7.06 -11.41 14.26
N VAL A 87 8.10 -11.37 13.42
CA VAL A 87 7.94 -11.23 11.95
C VAL A 87 8.56 -12.41 11.22
N ARG A 88 7.85 -12.92 10.24
CA ARG A 88 8.41 -13.83 9.22
C ARG A 88 7.97 -13.40 7.83
N TYR A 89 8.83 -13.61 6.83
CA TYR A 89 8.51 -13.36 5.42
C TYR A 89 8.48 -14.67 4.65
N VAL A 90 7.43 -14.84 3.84
CA VAL A 90 7.24 -16.04 3.01
C VAL A 90 6.90 -15.67 1.56
N ALA A 91 7.29 -16.54 0.63
CA ALA A 91 6.91 -16.41 -0.76
C ALA A 91 5.43 -16.78 -0.94
N GLY A 92 4.68 -15.95 -1.67
CA GLY A 92 3.28 -16.24 -1.99
C GLY A 92 2.62 -15.08 -2.70
N ALA A 93 1.46 -15.33 -3.29
CA ALA A 93 0.63 -14.34 -3.94
C ALA A 93 -0.75 -14.29 -3.29
N ALA A 94 -1.52 -13.23 -3.57
CA ALA A 94 -2.84 -13.04 -3.00
C ALA A 94 -3.83 -14.16 -3.42
N GLU A 95 -3.59 -14.77 -4.57
CA GLU A 95 -4.40 -15.85 -5.15
C GLU A 95 -4.09 -17.22 -4.57
N ALA A 96 -2.96 -17.35 -3.84
CA ALA A 96 -2.52 -18.59 -3.20
C ALA A 96 -1.71 -18.24 -1.95
N ILE A 97 -2.39 -17.92 -0.86
CA ILE A 97 -1.76 -17.49 0.39
C ILE A 97 -1.21 -18.72 1.14
N PRO A 98 0.10 -18.79 1.43
CA PRO A 98 0.73 -19.98 2.02
C PRO A 98 0.53 -20.05 3.54
N LEU A 99 -0.70 -19.83 4.00
CA LEU A 99 -1.13 -19.90 5.39
C LEU A 99 -2.29 -20.89 5.54
N ALA A 100 -2.43 -21.46 6.73
CA ALA A 100 -3.55 -22.34 7.05
C ALA A 100 -4.88 -21.56 7.07
N SER A 101 -5.99 -22.29 6.86
CA SER A 101 -7.33 -21.71 7.00
C SER A 101 -7.56 -21.26 8.45
N GLY A 102 -8.21 -20.10 8.61
CA GLY A 102 -8.55 -19.54 9.92
C GLY A 102 -7.35 -19.30 10.83
N SER A 103 -6.21 -18.91 10.27
CA SER A 103 -4.95 -18.74 11.00
C SER A 103 -4.62 -17.31 11.38
N VAL A 104 -5.31 -16.31 10.82
CA VAL A 104 -5.04 -14.89 11.09
C VAL A 104 -6.29 -14.14 11.51
N ASP A 105 -6.11 -13.13 12.36
CA ASP A 105 -7.19 -12.28 12.88
C ASP A 105 -7.43 -11.08 11.96
N TYR A 106 -6.35 -10.61 11.30
CA TYR A 106 -6.42 -9.52 10.33
C TYR A 106 -5.45 -9.71 9.17
N ALA A 107 -5.76 -9.07 8.07
CA ALA A 107 -4.87 -8.91 6.93
C ALA A 107 -4.74 -7.42 6.58
N LEU A 108 -3.53 -6.98 6.25
CA LEU A 108 -3.25 -5.67 5.65
C LEU A 108 -2.91 -5.86 4.18
N MET A 109 -3.50 -5.04 3.33
CA MET A 109 -3.07 -4.81 1.95
C MET A 109 -2.77 -3.31 1.77
N PHE A 110 -1.49 -2.94 1.84
CA PHE A 110 -1.07 -1.55 1.73
C PHE A 110 -0.56 -1.24 0.34
N LEU A 111 -1.38 -0.58 -0.49
CA LEU A 111 -1.08 -0.28 -1.90
C LEU A 111 -0.73 -1.51 -2.75
N SER A 112 -1.30 -2.68 -2.44
CA SER A 112 -1.03 -3.94 -3.16
C SER A 112 -2.23 -4.47 -3.94
N TRP A 113 -3.47 -4.13 -3.56
CA TRP A 113 -4.69 -4.64 -4.20
C TRP A 113 -4.78 -4.44 -5.71
N HIS A 114 -4.36 -3.27 -6.21
CA HIS A 114 -4.41 -2.97 -7.65
C HIS A 114 -3.43 -3.81 -8.49
N HIS A 115 -2.46 -4.46 -7.86
CA HIS A 115 -1.53 -5.38 -8.52
C HIS A 115 -2.04 -6.82 -8.59
N VAL A 116 -3.10 -7.17 -7.86
CA VAL A 116 -3.66 -8.53 -7.85
C VAL A 116 -4.32 -8.85 -9.20
N PRO A 117 -3.86 -9.86 -9.97
CA PRO A 117 -4.45 -10.20 -11.25
C PRO A 117 -5.84 -10.84 -11.12
N ASP A 118 -5.99 -11.88 -10.29
CA ASP A 118 -7.27 -12.55 -10.02
C ASP A 118 -7.82 -12.15 -8.64
N LYS A 119 -8.59 -11.08 -8.64
CA LYS A 119 -9.22 -10.56 -7.43
C LYS A 119 -10.21 -11.55 -6.80
N ALA A 120 -10.87 -12.35 -7.62
CA ALA A 120 -11.83 -13.34 -7.14
C ALA A 120 -11.14 -14.47 -6.36
N ALA A 121 -9.98 -14.94 -6.86
CA ALA A 121 -9.15 -15.90 -6.13
C ALA A 121 -8.59 -15.30 -4.84
N ALA A 122 -8.12 -14.06 -4.90
CA ALA A 122 -7.59 -13.37 -3.72
C ALA A 122 -8.64 -13.20 -2.61
N VAL A 123 -9.89 -12.84 -2.96
CA VAL A 123 -10.98 -12.72 -1.97
C VAL A 123 -11.30 -14.08 -1.33
N ARG A 124 -11.29 -15.18 -2.12
CA ARG A 124 -11.48 -16.53 -1.57
C ARG A 124 -10.35 -16.91 -0.60
N GLU A 125 -9.10 -16.65 -0.97
CA GLU A 125 -7.94 -16.94 -0.13
C GLU A 125 -7.91 -16.10 1.15
N LEU A 126 -8.19 -14.81 1.07
CA LEU A 126 -8.35 -13.94 2.23
C LEU A 126 -9.47 -14.46 3.17
N GLY A 127 -10.64 -14.84 2.61
CA GLY A 127 -11.72 -15.44 3.39
C GLY A 127 -11.35 -16.79 4.00
N ARG A 128 -10.47 -17.57 3.35
CA ARG A 128 -9.99 -18.85 3.87
C ARG A 128 -9.03 -18.67 5.05
N VAL A 129 -8.08 -17.73 4.95
CA VAL A 129 -7.02 -17.59 5.98
C VAL A 129 -7.45 -16.78 7.18
N LEU A 130 -8.40 -15.86 7.02
CA LEU A 130 -8.97 -15.09 8.12
C LEU A 130 -9.89 -15.97 8.99
N ARG A 131 -9.83 -15.75 10.29
CA ARG A 131 -10.79 -16.31 11.24
C ARG A 131 -12.18 -15.71 11.02
N PRO A 132 -13.29 -16.38 11.40
CA PRO A 132 -14.61 -15.78 11.40
C PRO A 132 -14.61 -14.43 12.14
N GLY A 133 -15.17 -13.40 11.51
CA GLY A 133 -15.12 -12.03 12.04
C GLY A 133 -13.77 -11.29 11.85
N GLY A 134 -12.78 -11.93 11.24
CA GLY A 134 -11.49 -11.33 10.91
C GLY A 134 -11.62 -10.16 9.94
N ARG A 135 -10.64 -9.26 9.93
CA ARG A 135 -10.71 -8.00 9.20
C ARG A 135 -9.62 -7.85 8.16
N LEU A 136 -10.00 -7.37 6.98
CA LEU A 136 -9.07 -6.89 5.95
C LEU A 136 -8.98 -5.37 6.02
N LEU A 137 -7.78 -4.87 6.22
CA LEU A 137 -7.42 -3.46 6.12
C LEU A 137 -6.88 -3.20 4.71
N LEU A 138 -7.68 -2.58 3.87
CA LEU A 138 -7.31 -2.28 2.49
C LEU A 138 -7.00 -0.79 2.38
N ARG A 139 -5.72 -0.45 2.51
CA ARG A 139 -5.22 0.88 2.16
C ARG A 139 -4.86 0.87 0.68
N GLY A 140 -5.61 1.59 -0.09
CA GLY A 140 -5.42 1.73 -1.54
C GLY A 140 -6.10 2.98 -2.05
N ASN A 141 -5.73 3.45 -3.23
CA ASN A 141 -6.50 4.49 -3.89
C ASN A 141 -7.68 3.85 -4.61
N PHE A 142 -8.77 4.61 -4.72
CA PHE A 142 -9.91 4.26 -5.55
C PHE A 142 -10.10 5.38 -6.58
N ARG A 143 -10.54 5.04 -7.79
CA ARG A 143 -10.65 6.01 -8.89
C ARG A 143 -11.52 7.21 -8.53
N ASP A 144 -12.62 6.95 -7.85
CA ASP A 144 -13.62 7.93 -7.39
C ASP A 144 -13.29 8.57 -6.02
N HIS A 145 -12.27 8.06 -5.31
CA HIS A 145 -11.74 8.59 -4.05
C HIS A 145 -10.22 8.77 -4.14
N HIS A 146 -9.77 9.36 -5.23
CA HIS A 146 -8.35 9.56 -5.47
C HIS A 146 -7.83 10.76 -4.66
N PRO A 147 -6.72 10.62 -3.91
CA PRO A 147 -6.22 11.66 -3.00
C PRO A 147 -5.69 12.93 -3.68
N ARG A 148 -5.43 12.89 -4.98
CA ARG A 148 -4.92 14.02 -5.78
C ARG A 148 -3.70 14.71 -5.17
N PRO A 149 -2.57 14.02 -5.01
CA PRO A 149 -1.37 14.64 -4.46
C PRO A 149 -0.93 15.85 -5.31
N TRP A 150 -0.47 16.90 -4.64
CA TRP A 150 -0.15 18.20 -5.23
C TRP A 150 0.82 18.15 -6.42
N TRP A 151 1.77 17.22 -6.40
CA TRP A 151 2.76 17.06 -7.46
C TRP A 151 2.17 16.48 -8.75
N LEU A 152 1.00 15.84 -8.68
CA LEU A 152 0.41 15.12 -9.81
C LEU A 152 -0.06 16.05 -10.92
N GLU A 153 -0.46 17.29 -10.61
CA GLU A 153 -0.91 18.29 -11.56
C GLU A 153 0.19 18.75 -12.55
N HIS A 154 1.46 18.56 -12.19
CA HIS A 154 2.58 18.94 -13.04
C HIS A 154 2.80 17.95 -14.21
N PHE A 155 2.27 16.73 -14.08
CA PHE A 155 2.41 15.70 -15.11
C PHE A 155 1.29 15.79 -16.14
N PRO A 156 1.61 15.80 -17.46
CA PRO A 156 0.58 15.69 -18.51
C PRO A 156 -0.26 14.43 -18.25
N ARG A 157 -1.61 14.59 -18.25
CA ARG A 157 -2.55 13.51 -17.90
C ARG A 157 -2.25 12.79 -16.57
N GLY A 158 -1.47 13.39 -15.67
CA GLY A 158 -1.00 12.73 -14.45
C GLY A 158 -2.15 12.15 -13.61
N TYR A 159 -3.19 12.95 -13.36
CA TYR A 159 -4.36 12.50 -12.62
C TYR A 159 -5.10 11.35 -13.32
N GLU A 160 -5.36 11.48 -14.61
CA GLU A 160 -6.09 10.47 -15.40
C GLU A 160 -5.29 9.15 -15.47
N ALA A 161 -3.99 9.26 -15.70
CA ALA A 161 -3.10 8.11 -15.78
C ALA A 161 -2.98 7.38 -14.42
N ASP A 162 -2.88 8.13 -13.31
CA ASP A 162 -2.81 7.54 -11.98
C ASP A 162 -4.16 6.97 -11.54
N ALA A 163 -5.25 7.71 -11.71
CA ALA A 163 -6.60 7.25 -11.37
C ALA A 163 -7.02 6.00 -12.15
N ALA A 164 -6.56 5.86 -13.41
CA ALA A 164 -6.86 4.69 -14.25
C ALA A 164 -6.21 3.38 -13.72
N ILE A 165 -5.23 3.47 -12.83
CA ILE A 165 -4.62 2.30 -12.17
C ILE A 165 -5.64 1.59 -11.26
N PHE A 166 -6.56 2.36 -10.68
CA PHE A 166 -7.41 1.91 -9.58
C PHE A 166 -8.85 1.65 -10.04
N GLN A 167 -9.50 0.68 -9.39
CA GLN A 167 -10.94 0.46 -9.53
C GLN A 167 -11.71 1.54 -8.76
N PRO A 168 -12.96 1.86 -9.15
CA PRO A 168 -13.86 2.62 -8.29
C PRO A 168 -14.14 1.88 -6.98
N LEU A 169 -14.42 2.60 -5.90
CA LEU A 169 -14.67 2.01 -4.58
C LEU A 169 -15.81 0.99 -4.61
N HIS A 170 -16.91 1.31 -5.29
CA HIS A 170 -18.07 0.43 -5.36
C HIS A 170 -17.75 -0.93 -5.99
N GLU A 171 -16.91 -0.98 -7.04
CA GLU A 171 -16.48 -2.24 -7.67
C GLU A 171 -15.62 -3.09 -6.71
N VAL A 172 -14.74 -2.43 -5.94
CA VAL A 172 -13.94 -3.12 -4.92
C VAL A 172 -14.85 -3.68 -3.84
N VAL A 173 -15.77 -2.88 -3.31
CA VAL A 173 -16.75 -3.33 -2.30
C VAL A 173 -17.58 -4.49 -2.82
N GLU A 174 -18.11 -4.41 -4.04
CA GLU A 174 -18.92 -5.48 -4.65
C GLU A 174 -18.12 -6.78 -4.80
N THR A 175 -16.83 -6.69 -5.15
CA THR A 175 -15.96 -7.86 -5.27
C THR A 175 -15.90 -8.68 -3.97
N PHE A 176 -15.94 -8.02 -2.83
CA PHE A 176 -15.96 -8.67 -1.51
C PHE A 176 -17.39 -9.03 -1.06
N THR A 177 -18.34 -8.10 -1.14
CA THR A 177 -19.68 -8.29 -0.58
C THR A 177 -20.47 -9.37 -1.31
N SER A 178 -20.26 -9.55 -2.61
CA SER A 178 -20.82 -10.68 -3.39
C SER A 178 -20.33 -12.06 -2.91
N ARG A 179 -19.36 -12.11 -1.99
CA ARG A 179 -18.78 -13.34 -1.40
C ARG A 179 -18.95 -13.41 0.11
N GLY A 180 -19.96 -12.73 0.65
CA GLY A 180 -20.33 -12.82 2.07
C GLY A 180 -19.52 -11.89 2.99
N TRP A 181 -18.67 -11.03 2.44
CA TRP A 181 -18.00 -10.00 3.24
C TRP A 181 -18.95 -8.82 3.50
N ARG A 182 -18.64 -8.04 4.53
CA ARG A 182 -19.33 -6.79 4.81
C ARG A 182 -18.33 -5.63 4.94
N VAL A 183 -18.73 -4.43 4.56
CA VAL A 183 -17.98 -3.23 4.88
C VAL A 183 -18.10 -2.99 6.39
N HIS A 184 -16.95 -2.95 7.07
CA HIS A 184 -16.88 -2.63 8.49
C HIS A 184 -16.70 -1.14 8.72
N ASP A 185 -15.81 -0.51 7.93
CA ASP A 185 -15.49 0.91 8.03
C ASP A 185 -14.92 1.44 6.72
N PHE A 186 -15.13 2.73 6.46
CA PHE A 186 -14.45 3.46 5.41
C PHE A 186 -14.10 4.86 5.92
N ARG A 187 -12.83 5.17 5.95
CA ARG A 187 -12.31 6.46 6.42
C ARG A 187 -11.16 6.96 5.57
N THR A 188 -10.79 8.21 5.79
CA THR A 188 -9.55 8.77 5.27
C THR A 188 -8.55 9.00 6.40
N VAL A 189 -7.28 8.81 6.10
CA VAL A 189 -6.15 9.02 7.01
C VAL A 189 -5.26 10.08 6.39
N THR A 190 -5.00 11.17 7.11
CA THR A 190 -4.08 12.21 6.66
C THR A 190 -2.71 11.94 7.26
N GLU A 191 -1.75 11.59 6.41
CA GLU A 191 -0.36 11.43 6.83
C GLU A 191 0.27 12.79 7.13
N PRO A 192 1.17 12.87 8.12
CA PRO A 192 2.07 14.01 8.26
C PRO A 192 2.92 14.18 7.02
N SER A 193 3.41 15.40 6.79
CA SER A 193 4.31 15.65 5.66
C SER A 193 5.53 14.72 5.72
N GLY A 194 5.79 14.02 4.65
CA GLY A 194 6.96 13.14 4.50
C GLY A 194 8.27 13.88 4.23
N GLY A 195 8.34 15.18 4.51
CA GLY A 195 9.49 16.04 4.27
C GLY A 195 9.17 17.27 3.43
N THR A 196 10.19 17.89 2.84
CA THR A 196 10.06 19.09 2.02
C THR A 196 9.61 18.79 0.60
N ARG A 197 9.24 19.83 -0.14
CA ARG A 197 8.93 19.73 -1.57
C ARG A 197 10.12 19.21 -2.38
N ALA A 198 11.35 19.65 -2.05
CA ALA A 198 12.57 19.15 -2.68
C ALA A 198 12.77 17.64 -2.39
N ALA A 199 12.51 17.19 -1.18
CA ALA A 199 12.59 15.76 -0.83
C ALA A 199 11.55 14.93 -1.61
N MET A 200 10.33 15.45 -1.82
CA MET A 200 9.32 14.79 -2.65
C MET A 200 9.76 14.71 -4.12
N LEU A 201 10.29 15.79 -4.69
CA LEU A 201 10.84 15.78 -6.05
C LEU A 201 11.96 14.72 -6.19
N GLY A 202 12.87 14.65 -5.21
CA GLY A 202 13.91 13.62 -5.18
C GLY A 202 13.36 12.20 -5.20
N ARG A 203 12.28 11.92 -4.46
CA ARG A 203 11.60 10.61 -4.46
C ARG A 203 10.94 10.31 -5.81
N LEU A 204 10.28 11.31 -6.42
CA LEU A 204 9.62 11.12 -7.73
C LEU A 204 10.61 10.82 -8.84
N ARG A 205 11.82 11.40 -8.80
CA ARG A 205 12.90 11.11 -9.74
C ARG A 205 13.39 9.65 -9.72
N LEU A 206 13.13 8.93 -8.64
CA LEU A 206 13.42 7.48 -8.58
C LEU A 206 12.47 6.63 -9.43
N GLY A 207 11.35 7.19 -9.90
CA GLY A 207 10.40 6.50 -10.79
C GLY A 207 9.69 5.30 -10.17
N THR A 208 9.63 5.19 -8.82
CA THR A 208 9.10 4.01 -8.11
C THR A 208 7.58 3.99 -7.96
N LEU A 209 6.87 5.04 -8.42
CA LEU A 209 5.42 5.10 -8.42
C LEU A 209 4.84 4.38 -9.65
N SER A 210 3.72 3.68 -9.45
CA SER A 210 2.98 2.99 -10.53
C SER A 210 2.58 3.93 -11.67
N LEU A 211 2.39 5.21 -11.39
CA LEU A 211 2.13 6.27 -12.37
C LEU A 211 3.15 6.25 -13.51
N PHE A 212 4.46 6.16 -13.19
CA PHE A 212 5.52 6.21 -14.23
C PHE A 212 5.44 5.06 -15.24
N GLY A 213 4.82 3.94 -14.86
CA GLY A 213 4.52 2.85 -15.78
C GLY A 213 3.35 3.15 -16.74
N GLN A 214 2.54 4.18 -16.47
CA GLN A 214 1.39 4.58 -17.28
C GLN A 214 1.68 5.78 -18.18
N LEU A 215 2.72 6.54 -17.89
CA LEU A 215 3.18 7.68 -18.68
C LEU A 215 4.17 7.23 -19.77
N SER A 216 4.23 7.97 -20.87
CA SER A 216 5.35 7.89 -21.80
C SER A 216 6.60 8.53 -21.18
N ALA A 217 7.78 8.22 -21.72
CA ALA A 217 9.03 8.83 -21.28
C ALA A 217 8.98 10.37 -21.38
N SER A 218 8.42 10.91 -22.48
CA SER A 218 8.26 12.36 -22.68
C SER A 218 7.31 13.00 -21.69
N GLU A 219 6.17 12.34 -21.36
CA GLU A 219 5.23 12.85 -20.34
C GLU A 219 5.87 12.87 -18.95
N ALA A 220 6.64 11.85 -18.61
CA ALA A 220 7.37 11.79 -17.33
C ALA A 220 8.45 12.89 -17.25
N GLU A 221 9.22 13.09 -18.31
CA GLU A 221 10.27 14.12 -18.39
C GLU A 221 9.68 15.53 -18.29
N VAL A 222 8.62 15.83 -19.06
CA VAL A 222 7.91 17.12 -19.00
C VAL A 222 7.33 17.35 -17.61
N GLY A 223 6.72 16.32 -16.98
CA GLY A 223 6.15 16.41 -15.65
C GLY A 223 7.21 16.72 -14.59
N LEU A 224 8.34 16.01 -14.62
CA LEU A 224 9.45 16.25 -13.70
C LEU A 224 10.05 17.65 -13.87
N ALA A 225 10.24 18.14 -15.11
CA ALA A 225 10.75 19.48 -15.37
C ALA A 225 9.81 20.57 -14.85
N ARG A 226 8.49 20.43 -15.04
CA ARG A 226 7.49 21.38 -14.50
C ARG A 226 7.49 21.38 -12.97
N LEU A 227 7.53 20.18 -12.35
CA LEU A 227 7.59 20.05 -10.91
C LEU A 227 8.90 20.65 -10.35
N GLU A 228 10.03 20.44 -11.01
CA GLU A 228 11.32 21.04 -10.63
C GLU A 228 11.25 22.56 -10.63
N ALA A 229 10.70 23.17 -11.68
CA ALA A 229 10.50 24.62 -11.74
C ALA A 229 9.59 25.14 -10.61
N ALA A 230 8.51 24.41 -10.30
CA ALA A 230 7.60 24.77 -9.22
C ALA A 230 8.25 24.64 -7.81
N VAL A 231 9.06 23.61 -7.61
CA VAL A 231 9.78 23.38 -6.34
C VAL A 231 10.92 24.38 -6.14
N ALA A 232 11.57 24.82 -7.23
CA ALA A 232 12.69 25.78 -7.15
C ALA A 232 12.33 27.10 -6.49
N ALA A 233 11.06 27.52 -6.53
CA ALA A 233 10.56 28.73 -5.89
C ALA A 233 10.54 28.63 -4.35
N ASP A 234 10.32 27.43 -3.79
CA ASP A 234 10.18 27.19 -2.34
C ASP A 234 10.51 25.72 -2.01
N PRO A 235 11.79 25.33 -2.10
CA PRO A 235 12.21 23.92 -1.99
C PRO A 235 12.10 23.36 -0.57
N ASP A 236 12.24 24.21 0.43
CA ASP A 236 12.30 23.81 1.85
C ASP A 236 10.94 23.78 2.53
N SER A 237 9.89 24.28 1.88
CA SER A 237 8.53 24.18 2.41
C SER A 237 8.11 22.73 2.61
N PRO A 238 7.32 22.46 3.66
CA PRO A 238 6.73 21.16 3.87
C PRO A 238 5.92 20.71 2.62
N SER A 239 6.08 19.47 2.23
CA SER A 239 5.23 18.88 1.18
C SER A 239 3.78 18.87 1.66
N PRO A 240 2.82 19.41 0.90
CA PRO A 240 1.41 19.35 1.27
C PRO A 240 0.93 17.92 1.56
N THR A 241 0.11 17.79 2.58
CA THR A 241 -0.54 16.52 2.96
C THR A 241 -1.83 16.33 2.19
N PHE A 242 -2.27 15.08 2.09
CA PHE A 242 -3.57 14.73 1.53
C PHE A 242 -4.15 13.53 2.29
N ALA A 243 -5.48 13.43 2.28
CA ALA A 243 -6.18 12.35 2.95
C ALA A 243 -6.20 11.09 2.07
N GLU A 244 -5.80 9.96 2.62
CA GLU A 244 -5.68 8.69 1.94
C GLU A 244 -6.74 7.70 2.42
N PRO A 245 -7.44 7.00 1.52
CA PRO A 245 -8.53 6.12 1.91
C PRO A 245 -8.04 4.82 2.57
N LEU A 246 -8.77 4.40 3.59
CA LEU A 246 -8.68 3.10 4.26
C LEU A 246 -10.06 2.45 4.28
N LEU A 247 -10.21 1.35 3.55
CA LEU A 247 -11.40 0.50 3.57
C LEU A 247 -11.14 -0.68 4.50
N THR A 248 -12.03 -0.89 5.45
CA THR A 248 -12.01 -2.08 6.32
C THR A 248 -13.17 -2.99 5.97
N LEU A 249 -12.85 -4.21 5.63
CA LEU A 249 -13.80 -5.27 5.29
C LEU A 249 -13.74 -6.37 6.35
N GLN A 250 -14.88 -7.00 6.62
CA GLN A 250 -14.96 -8.09 7.59
C GLN A 250 -15.52 -9.35 6.92
N VAL A 251 -14.85 -10.48 7.16
CA VAL A 251 -15.36 -11.79 6.74
C VAL A 251 -16.55 -12.20 7.62
N GLY A 252 -17.57 -12.74 6.97
CA GLY A 252 -18.77 -13.24 7.65
C GLY A 252 -18.52 -14.50 8.49
#